data_10bede1285963484554e6062bdbf5a56
#
_entry.id   10bede1285963484554e6062bdbf5a56
#
_cell.length_a   1.000
_cell.length_b   1.000
_cell.length_c   1.000
_cell.angle_alpha   90.00
_cell.angle_beta   90.00
_cell.angle_gamma   90.00
#
_symmetry.space_group_name_H-M   'P 1'
#
loop_
_entity.id
_entity.type
_entity.pdbx_description
1 polymer ?
#
loop_
_entity_poly.entity_id
_entity_poly.type
_entity_poly.pdbx_seq_one_letter_code
_entity_poly.pdbx_strand_id
1 'polypeptide(L)'
;MPTILGANSATGAYEISNSVRFDDGSSDRLYFDQGSGDDTTARRKWTFSTWVKRSEITSSNHEYFFGVGDYTLIGFRKDDSGEADDLYVQSQNSGTATALQTNSKFRDPAAWYHIYVA
;
A
#
# COMPACT_ATOMS: atom_id res chain seq x y z
N MET A 1 -16.77 12.87 36.07
CA MET A 1 -15.61 12.30 35.36
C MET A 1 -16.08 11.78 34.03
N PRO A 2 -15.56 12.22 32.91
CA PRO A 2 -15.89 11.61 31.62
C PRO A 2 -15.27 10.23 31.56
N THR A 3 -16.09 9.20 31.44
CA THR A 3 -15.64 7.84 31.21
C THR A 3 -15.35 7.72 29.72
N ILE A 4 -14.09 7.59 29.34
CA ILE A 4 -13.72 7.18 28.00
C ILE A 4 -14.09 5.69 27.91
N LEU A 5 -15.20 5.39 27.30
CA LEU A 5 -15.50 4.03 26.87
C LEU A 5 -14.45 3.65 25.85
N GLY A 6 -13.57 2.73 26.23
CA GLY A 6 -12.59 2.16 25.32
C GLY A 6 -13.27 1.69 24.06
N ALA A 7 -12.65 2.03 22.94
CA ALA A 7 -13.12 1.67 21.62
C ALA A 7 -13.53 0.20 21.58
N ASN A 8 -14.67 -0.05 20.94
CA ASN A 8 -15.21 -1.35 20.65
C ASN A 8 -14.14 -2.35 20.20
N SER A 9 -13.67 -3.18 21.11
CA SER A 9 -13.23 -4.50 20.71
C SER A 9 -14.48 -5.25 20.28
N ALA A 10 -14.76 -5.29 19.02
CA ALA A 10 -15.72 -6.21 18.47
C ALA A 10 -15.26 -7.62 18.87
N THR A 11 -15.95 -8.22 19.81
CA THR A 11 -15.73 -9.60 20.21
C THR A 11 -15.93 -10.49 19.00
N GLY A 12 -14.87 -11.14 18.54
CA GLY A 12 -14.80 -11.85 17.28
C GLY A 12 -14.11 -11.08 16.17
N ALA A 13 -13.45 -9.97 16.49
CA ALA A 13 -12.65 -9.22 15.55
C ALA A 13 -11.49 -10.07 15.01
N TYR A 14 -11.28 -9.98 13.72
CA TYR A 14 -10.10 -10.50 13.06
C TYR A 14 -8.85 -9.90 13.72
N GLU A 15 -8.02 -10.75 14.32
CA GLU A 15 -6.78 -10.36 14.98
C GLU A 15 -5.61 -10.59 14.04
N ILE A 16 -4.80 -9.55 13.82
CA ILE A 16 -3.53 -9.66 13.11
C ILE A 16 -2.44 -9.77 14.17
N SER A 17 -2.00 -11.01 14.41
CA SER A 17 -1.00 -11.30 15.45
C SER A 17 0.43 -11.02 15.03
N ASN A 18 0.68 -10.87 13.74
CA ASN A 18 2.02 -10.73 13.18
C ASN A 18 2.08 -9.60 12.16
N SER A 19 3.22 -8.93 12.11
CA SER A 19 3.55 -7.94 11.10
C SER A 19 4.96 -8.16 10.59
N VAL A 20 5.22 -7.74 9.36
CA VAL A 20 6.55 -7.73 8.77
C VAL A 20 6.99 -6.28 8.63
N ARG A 21 8.21 -5.99 9.04
CA ARG A 21 8.86 -4.72 8.79
C ARG A 21 9.85 -4.90 7.64
N PHE A 22 9.83 -3.99 6.71
CA PHE A 22 10.81 -3.88 5.64
C PHE A 22 11.74 -2.72 5.95
N ASP A 23 13.04 -2.94 5.75
CA ASP A 23 14.07 -1.93 5.88
C ASP A 23 14.47 -1.43 4.49
N ASP A 24 14.26 -0.15 4.24
CA ASP A 24 14.61 0.50 2.98
C ASP A 24 16.10 0.36 2.64
N GLY A 25 16.97 0.45 3.66
CA GLY A 25 18.41 0.30 3.50
C GLY A 25 18.88 -1.10 3.11
N SER A 26 18.05 -2.11 3.29
CA SER A 26 18.38 -3.54 3.08
C SER A 26 17.77 -4.14 1.82
N SER A 27 16.96 -3.39 1.08
CA SER A 27 16.19 -3.89 -0.08
C SER A 27 15.30 -5.08 0.27
N ASP A 28 14.78 -5.10 1.49
CA ASP A 28 13.91 -6.15 1.98
C ASP A 28 12.63 -6.26 1.16
N ARG A 29 12.24 -7.47 0.82
CA ARG A 29 11.01 -7.72 0.05
C ARG A 29 10.45 -9.10 0.31
N LEU A 30 9.13 -9.23 0.24
CA LEU A 30 8.48 -10.50 0.03
C LEU A 30 8.28 -10.69 -1.48
N TYR A 31 8.70 -11.83 -1.96
CA TYR A 31 8.61 -12.16 -3.38
C TYR A 31 7.76 -13.41 -3.57
N PHE A 32 6.84 -13.34 -4.50
CA PHE A 32 6.06 -14.47 -4.95
C PHE A 32 6.17 -14.59 -6.46
N ASP A 33 6.66 -15.74 -6.92
CA ASP A 33 6.74 -16.06 -8.34
C ASP A 33 5.56 -16.96 -8.71
N GLN A 34 4.67 -16.45 -9.53
CA GLN A 34 3.55 -17.23 -10.06
C GLN A 34 3.95 -18.23 -11.13
N GLY A 35 5.23 -18.25 -11.53
CA GLY A 35 5.67 -19.00 -12.69
C GLY A 35 5.18 -18.38 -14.01
N SER A 36 5.33 -19.12 -15.10
CA SER A 36 5.06 -18.62 -16.48
C SER A 36 3.59 -18.75 -16.93
N GLY A 37 2.66 -18.85 -16.01
CA GLY A 37 1.23 -18.91 -16.34
C GLY A 37 0.72 -17.60 -16.91
N ASP A 38 0.55 -17.56 -18.22
CA ASP A 38 0.07 -16.36 -18.94
C ASP A 38 -1.46 -16.33 -19.04
N ASP A 39 -2.15 -16.16 -17.92
CA ASP A 39 -3.58 -15.90 -17.94
C ASP A 39 -3.87 -14.40 -18.10
N THR A 40 -4.05 -14.00 -19.36
CA THR A 40 -4.37 -12.61 -19.72
C THR A 40 -5.70 -12.14 -19.15
N THR A 41 -6.59 -13.07 -18.76
CA THR A 41 -7.90 -12.74 -18.18
C THR A 41 -7.77 -12.42 -16.69
N ALA A 42 -6.96 -13.16 -15.96
CA ALA A 42 -6.71 -12.94 -14.52
C ALA A 42 -6.02 -11.59 -14.25
N ARG A 43 -5.22 -11.09 -15.19
CA ARG A 43 -4.55 -9.78 -15.06
C ARG A 43 -5.49 -8.58 -15.01
N ARG A 44 -6.73 -8.74 -15.43
CA ARG A 44 -7.72 -7.64 -15.50
C ARG A 44 -8.63 -7.55 -14.30
N LYS A 45 -8.59 -8.55 -13.44
CA LYS A 45 -9.46 -8.63 -12.27
C LYS A 45 -8.64 -9.06 -11.07
N TRP A 46 -8.35 -8.15 -10.19
CA TRP A 46 -7.60 -8.42 -8.99
C TRP A 46 -8.11 -7.56 -7.83
N THR A 47 -7.91 -8.03 -6.66
CA THR A 47 -8.19 -7.30 -5.44
C THR A 47 -6.95 -7.34 -4.56
N PHE A 48 -6.60 -6.21 -4.02
CA PHE A 48 -5.51 -6.07 -3.07
C PHE A 48 -6.04 -5.52 -1.76
N SER A 49 -5.68 -6.14 -0.65
CA SER A 49 -6.08 -5.69 0.69
C SER A 49 -4.92 -5.90 1.65
N THR A 50 -4.53 -4.85 2.33
CA THR A 50 -3.45 -4.91 3.33
C THR A 50 -3.57 -3.83 4.38
N TRP A 51 -2.99 -4.09 5.55
CA TRP A 51 -2.72 -3.08 6.55
C TRP A 51 -1.28 -2.60 6.42
N VAL A 52 -1.10 -1.30 6.33
CA VAL A 52 0.21 -0.66 6.17
C VAL A 52 0.41 0.37 7.26
N LYS A 53 1.61 0.39 7.80
CA LYS A 53 2.07 1.48 8.66
C LYS A 53 3.35 2.03 8.04
N ARG A 54 3.38 3.34 7.81
CA ARG A 54 4.59 4.01 7.32
C ARG A 54 5.60 4.12 8.46
N SER A 55 6.85 3.79 8.20
CA SER A 55 7.95 3.98 9.16
C SER A 55 8.66 5.31 8.98
N GLU A 56 8.59 5.84 7.79
CA GLU A 56 9.22 7.10 7.39
C GLU A 56 8.28 7.89 6.48
N ILE A 57 8.42 9.21 6.51
CA ILE A 57 7.78 10.12 5.57
C ILE A 57 8.92 10.85 4.85
N THR A 58 9.17 10.45 3.62
CA THR A 58 10.22 11.04 2.79
C THR A 58 9.64 11.76 1.59
N SER A 59 10.24 12.86 1.24
CA SER A 59 9.92 13.58 0.00
C SER A 59 10.79 13.17 -1.19
N SER A 60 11.79 12.32 -0.95
CA SER A 60 12.81 12.04 -1.98
C SER A 60 12.45 10.90 -2.90
N ASN A 61 11.70 9.91 -2.42
CA ASN A 61 11.36 8.70 -3.16
C ASN A 61 9.89 8.32 -3.02
N HIS A 62 9.38 7.58 -3.99
CA HIS A 62 8.11 6.88 -3.84
C HIS A 62 8.29 5.70 -2.88
N GLU A 63 7.33 5.48 -2.00
CA GLU A 63 7.32 4.38 -1.04
C GLU A 63 6.34 3.31 -1.53
N TYR A 64 6.78 2.43 -2.40
CA TYR A 64 5.94 1.34 -2.91
C TYR A 64 5.98 0.16 -1.94
N PHE A 65 4.81 -0.27 -1.48
CA PHE A 65 4.65 -1.45 -0.63
C PHE A 65 4.08 -2.67 -1.36
N PHE A 66 3.68 -2.50 -2.62
CA PHE A 66 3.30 -3.58 -3.50
C PHE A 66 3.69 -3.26 -4.93
N GLY A 67 4.21 -4.27 -5.65
CA GLY A 67 4.57 -4.11 -7.05
C GLY A 67 4.57 -5.44 -7.80
N VAL A 68 4.14 -5.39 -9.06
CA VAL A 68 4.24 -6.50 -10.01
C VAL A 68 5.03 -6.00 -11.21
N GLY A 69 6.34 -6.26 -11.17
CA GLY A 69 7.28 -5.66 -12.10
C GLY A 69 7.14 -4.12 -12.06
N ASP A 70 7.34 -3.50 -13.22
CA ASP A 70 7.13 -2.05 -13.36
C ASP A 70 5.70 -1.70 -13.81
N TYR A 71 4.79 -2.68 -13.80
CA TYR A 71 3.48 -2.54 -14.43
C TYR A 71 2.37 -2.18 -13.45
N THR A 72 2.38 -2.73 -12.25
CA THR A 72 1.38 -2.41 -11.24
C THR A 72 2.10 -2.06 -9.96
N LEU A 73 1.88 -0.86 -9.46
CA LEU A 73 2.53 -0.32 -8.27
C LEU A 73 1.48 0.27 -7.34
N ILE A 74 1.60 0.00 -6.06
CA ILE A 74 0.78 0.63 -5.00
C ILE A 74 1.72 1.17 -3.95
N GLY A 75 1.57 2.44 -3.60
CA GLY A 75 2.46 3.09 -2.64
C GLY A 75 2.07 4.51 -2.31
N PHE A 76 2.93 5.17 -1.59
CA PHE A 76 2.81 6.59 -1.30
C PHE A 76 3.77 7.39 -2.18
N ARG A 77 3.29 8.51 -2.67
CA ARG A 77 4.09 9.34 -3.59
C ARG A 77 5.11 10.19 -2.84
N LYS A 78 6.23 10.41 -3.50
CA LYS A 78 7.16 11.47 -3.15
C LYS A 78 6.59 12.85 -3.48
N ASP A 79 7.23 13.89 -3.00
CA ASP A 79 6.83 15.27 -3.30
C ASP A 79 7.24 15.66 -4.73
N ASP A 80 6.36 15.36 -5.66
CA ASP A 80 6.41 15.87 -7.02
C ASP A 80 5.26 16.89 -7.19
N SER A 81 5.58 18.16 -7.13
CA SER A 81 4.59 19.23 -7.39
C SER A 81 3.42 19.31 -6.39
N GLY A 82 3.67 19.02 -5.12
CA GLY A 82 2.66 19.09 -4.05
C GLY A 82 1.80 17.85 -3.88
N GLU A 83 2.18 16.74 -4.53
CA GLU A 83 1.47 15.46 -4.48
C GLU A 83 2.03 14.48 -3.44
N ALA A 84 2.90 14.97 -2.54
CA ALA A 84 3.50 14.14 -1.50
C ALA A 84 2.48 13.46 -0.60
N ASP A 85 2.79 12.21 -0.21
CA ASP A 85 2.10 11.43 0.80
C ASP A 85 0.67 10.99 0.45
N ASP A 86 0.24 11.14 -0.77
CA ASP A 86 -1.00 10.55 -1.23
C ASP A 86 -0.81 9.05 -1.57
N LEU A 87 -1.91 8.31 -1.50
CA LEU A 87 -1.92 6.93 -1.99
C LEU A 87 -1.99 6.94 -3.50
N TYR A 88 -1.09 6.20 -4.10
CA TYR A 88 -0.93 6.09 -5.54
C TYR A 88 -1.06 4.64 -5.97
N VAL A 89 -1.90 4.40 -6.95
CA VAL A 89 -2.09 3.10 -7.60
C VAL A 89 -1.85 3.29 -9.08
N GLN A 90 -0.84 2.65 -9.60
CA GLN A 90 -0.53 2.66 -11.02
C GLN A 90 -0.77 1.29 -11.61
N SER A 91 -1.35 1.26 -12.78
CA SER A 91 -1.36 0.09 -13.67
C SER A 91 -0.87 0.52 -15.04
N GLN A 92 0.13 -0.16 -15.55
CA GLN A 92 0.71 0.15 -16.85
C GLN A 92 0.53 -1.06 -17.78
N ASN A 93 0.10 -0.79 -19.00
CA ASN A 93 0.01 -1.79 -20.05
C ASN A 93 0.69 -1.25 -21.31
N SER A 94 1.76 -1.91 -21.73
CA SER A 94 2.45 -1.63 -23.00
C SER A 94 2.75 -0.13 -23.23
N GLY A 95 3.32 0.54 -22.23
CA GLY A 95 3.74 1.94 -22.33
C GLY A 95 2.69 2.97 -21.93
N THR A 96 1.43 2.57 -21.75
CA THR A 96 0.37 3.47 -21.25
C THR A 96 0.12 3.20 -19.76
N ALA A 97 0.37 4.18 -18.93
CA ALA A 97 0.10 4.12 -17.51
C ALA A 97 -1.28 4.71 -17.21
N THR A 98 -2.07 3.97 -16.44
CA THR A 98 -3.27 4.48 -15.78
C THR A 98 -2.95 4.62 -14.30
N ALA A 99 -3.17 5.79 -13.74
CA ALA A 99 -2.89 6.06 -12.35
C ALA A 99 -4.13 6.60 -11.64
N LEU A 100 -4.33 6.13 -10.42
CA LEU A 100 -5.29 6.66 -9.47
C LEU A 100 -4.50 7.22 -8.30
N GLN A 101 -4.91 8.37 -7.80
CA GLN A 101 -4.32 8.95 -6.61
C GLN A 101 -5.38 9.56 -5.72
N THR A 102 -5.14 9.57 -4.43
CA THR A 102 -6.05 10.18 -3.46
C THR A 102 -5.73 11.65 -3.27
N ASN A 103 -6.73 12.42 -2.87
CA ASN A 103 -6.50 13.79 -2.38
C ASN A 103 -6.08 13.80 -0.90
N SER A 104 -6.27 12.68 -0.21
CA SER A 104 -5.89 12.53 1.19
C SER A 104 -4.41 12.27 1.34
N LYS A 105 -3.80 12.85 2.36
CA LYS A 105 -2.40 12.70 2.69
C LYS A 105 -2.22 11.77 3.89
N PHE A 106 -1.32 10.82 3.79
CA PHE A 106 -1.07 9.77 4.78
C PHE A 106 0.23 10.06 5.53
N ARG A 107 0.18 11.05 6.43
CA ARG A 107 1.36 11.62 7.10
C ARG A 107 1.55 11.19 8.55
N ASP A 108 0.76 10.28 9.04
CA ASP A 108 0.89 9.81 10.42
C ASP A 108 1.67 8.48 10.46
N PRO A 109 2.95 8.48 10.89
CA PRO A 109 3.73 7.25 11.01
C PRO A 109 3.30 6.39 12.20
N ALA A 110 2.45 6.90 13.08
CA ALA A 110 1.89 6.11 14.17
C ALA A 110 0.62 5.35 13.77
N ALA A 111 -0.04 5.77 12.69
CA ALA A 111 -1.28 5.18 12.24
C ALA A 111 -1.09 3.91 11.39
N TRP A 112 -2.01 2.96 11.56
CA TRP A 112 -2.20 1.87 10.62
C TRP A 112 -3.28 2.28 9.60
N TYR A 113 -2.99 2.05 8.34
CA TYR A 113 -3.90 2.30 7.23
C TYR A 113 -4.35 0.97 6.62
N HIS A 114 -5.64 0.78 6.48
CA HIS A 114 -6.18 -0.33 5.70
C HIS A 114 -6.35 0.12 4.25
N ILE A 115 -5.59 -0.47 3.36
CA ILE A 115 -5.63 -0.18 1.92
C ILE A 115 -6.38 -1.31 1.22
N TYR A 116 -7.42 -0.93 0.49
CA TYR A 116 -8.23 -1.84 -0.32
C TYR A 116 -8.33 -1.28 -1.74
N VAL A 117 -7.97 -2.10 -2.72
CA VAL A 117 -8.02 -1.77 -4.15
C VAL A 117 -8.68 -2.92 -4.88
N ALA A 118 -9.70 -2.62 -5.70
CA ALA A 118 -10.44 -3.59 -6.50
C ALA A 118 -10.76 -3.06 -7.90
#